data_2ddc1390940e9b8030ffa1e2895d0b34
#
_entry.id   2ddc1390940e9b8030ffa1e2895d0b34
#
_cell.length_a   1.000
_cell.length_b   1.000
_cell.length_c   1.000
_cell.angle_alpha   90.00
_cell.angle_beta   90.00
_cell.angle_gamma   90.00
#
_symmetry.space_group_name_H-M   'P 1'
#
loop_
_entity.id
_entity.type
_entity.pdbx_description
1 polymer ?
#
loop_
_entity_poly.entity_id
_entity_poly.type
_entity_poly.pdbx_seq_one_letter_code
_entity_poly.pdbx_strand_id
1 'polypeptide(L)'
;IDLNIGGVYPRSDALESMEVKGRDLIKGLPKTVSVTAEELVDVLREPARLILENVHAVLERTPPELIGDLGVNGMILSGGGSLLYGIDRMIEDSTHIRTMIVDDPLACAAHGAGKLLTKLDSMQDGMMNFLRNREMRN
;
A
#
# COMPACT_ATOMS: atom_id res chain seq x y z
N ILE A 1 1.20 13.03 -10.67
CA ILE A 1 2.56 12.61 -10.99
C ILE A 1 2.78 11.18 -10.50
N ASP A 2 2.55 10.91 -9.23
CA ASP A 2 2.85 9.60 -8.61
C ASP A 2 2.09 8.43 -9.23
N LEU A 3 0.83 8.64 -9.67
CA LEU A 3 0.03 7.59 -10.29
C LEU A 3 0.46 7.25 -11.72
N ASN A 4 1.14 8.17 -12.41
CA ASN A 4 1.51 7.97 -13.81
C ASN A 4 2.95 7.49 -13.98
N ILE A 5 3.90 8.09 -13.25
CA ILE A 5 5.33 7.82 -13.39
C ILE A 5 6.03 7.48 -12.07
N GLY A 6 5.32 7.57 -10.92
CA GLY A 6 5.88 7.27 -9.61
C GLY A 6 6.12 5.77 -9.41
N GLY A 7 7.26 5.44 -8.83
CA GLY A 7 7.63 4.06 -8.49
C GLY A 7 8.82 4.00 -7.56
N VAL A 8 9.05 2.82 -6.97
CA VAL A 8 10.23 2.51 -6.16
C VAL A 8 11.21 1.61 -6.90
N TYR A 9 10.80 1.13 -8.08
CA TYR A 9 11.63 0.40 -9.03
C TYR A 9 11.65 1.10 -10.40
N PRO A 10 12.74 0.98 -11.16
CA PRO A 10 12.80 1.47 -12.54
C PRO A 10 11.67 0.81 -13.37
N ARG A 11 11.02 1.61 -14.20
CA ARG A 11 9.98 1.13 -15.13
C ARG A 11 10.59 0.93 -16.51
N SER A 12 10.29 -0.21 -17.13
CA SER A 12 10.68 -0.51 -18.51
C SER A 12 9.58 -0.20 -19.53
N ASP A 13 8.35 0.03 -19.07
CA ASP A 13 7.11 0.05 -19.85
C ASP A 13 6.35 1.39 -19.81
N ALA A 14 6.90 2.39 -19.13
CA ALA A 14 6.19 3.64 -18.85
C ALA A 14 6.79 4.85 -19.54
N LEU A 15 6.00 5.91 -19.56
CA LEU A 15 6.47 7.26 -19.85
C LEU A 15 7.71 7.58 -19.01
N GLU A 16 8.85 7.73 -19.68
CA GLU A 16 10.12 8.04 -19.02
C GLU A 16 10.09 9.40 -18.33
N SER A 17 9.21 10.30 -18.77
CA SER A 17 9.07 11.64 -18.20
C SER A 17 7.65 12.19 -18.34
N MET A 18 7.32 13.14 -17.47
CA MET A 18 6.07 13.88 -17.48
C MET A 18 6.33 15.38 -17.37
N GLU A 19 5.64 16.18 -18.19
CA GLU A 19 5.66 17.64 -18.06
C GLU A 19 4.72 18.11 -16.95
N VAL A 20 5.29 18.87 -16.01
CA VAL A 20 4.55 19.48 -14.90
C VAL A 20 4.58 21.00 -15.08
N LYS A 21 3.41 21.61 -15.04
CA LYS A 21 3.26 23.07 -15.12
C LYS A 21 3.13 23.65 -13.72
N GLY A 22 3.94 24.64 -13.44
CA GLY A 22 3.95 25.34 -12.17
C GLY A 22 4.27 26.83 -12.34
N ARG A 23 4.47 27.51 -11.23
CA ARG A 23 4.89 28.91 -11.20
C ARG A 23 6.36 28.99 -10.76
N ASP A 24 7.17 29.67 -11.54
CA ASP A 24 8.55 30.02 -11.13
C ASP A 24 8.47 30.99 -9.94
N LEU A 25 9.01 30.58 -8.81
CA LEU A 25 8.95 31.37 -7.57
C LEU A 25 9.82 32.63 -7.62
N ILE A 26 10.82 32.66 -8.51
CA ILE A 26 11.74 33.82 -8.65
C ILE A 26 11.17 34.82 -9.63
N LYS A 27 10.71 34.36 -10.80
CA LYS A 27 10.23 35.21 -11.89
C LYS A 27 8.71 35.46 -11.84
N GLY A 28 7.97 34.69 -11.06
CA GLY A 28 6.53 34.78 -10.94
C GLY A 28 5.75 34.33 -12.19
N LEU A 29 6.43 33.80 -13.20
CA LEU A 29 5.86 33.41 -14.49
C LEU A 29 5.55 31.91 -14.52
N PRO A 30 4.59 31.48 -15.37
CA PRO A 30 4.36 30.07 -15.64
C PRO A 30 5.64 29.38 -16.15
N LYS A 31 5.96 28.21 -15.60
CA LYS A 31 7.10 27.38 -15.99
C LYS A 31 6.67 25.95 -16.16
N THR A 32 7.12 25.30 -17.21
CA THR A 32 6.97 23.86 -17.41
C THR A 32 8.30 23.19 -17.07
N VAL A 33 8.25 22.11 -16.30
CA VAL A 33 9.42 21.30 -15.93
C VAL A 33 9.11 19.86 -16.32
N SER A 34 10.06 19.20 -16.95
CA SER A 34 9.99 17.74 -17.16
C SER A 34 10.52 17.03 -15.92
N VAL A 35 9.76 16.08 -15.42
CA VAL A 35 10.13 15.21 -14.29
C VAL A 35 10.24 13.79 -14.83
N THR A 36 11.35 13.12 -14.57
CA THR A 36 11.57 11.75 -15.02
C THR A 36 11.12 10.73 -13.98
N ALA A 37 10.79 9.51 -14.44
CA ALA A 37 10.48 8.40 -13.55
C ALA A 37 11.68 8.03 -12.67
N GLU A 38 12.90 8.15 -13.19
CA GLU A 38 14.14 7.85 -12.47
C GLU A 38 14.34 8.82 -11.29
N GLU A 39 14.14 10.13 -11.50
CA GLU A 39 14.19 11.12 -10.42
C GLU A 39 13.17 10.81 -9.32
N LEU A 40 11.97 10.32 -9.68
CA LEU A 40 10.95 9.95 -8.72
C LEU A 40 11.30 8.69 -7.93
N VAL A 41 11.93 7.69 -8.57
CA VAL A 41 12.42 6.48 -7.87
C VAL A 41 13.37 6.87 -6.74
N ASP A 42 14.31 7.76 -6.98
CA ASP A 42 15.28 8.19 -5.98
C ASP A 42 14.62 8.92 -4.79
N VAL A 43 13.64 9.77 -5.08
CA VAL A 43 12.91 10.53 -4.04
C VAL A 43 11.95 9.63 -3.26
N LEU A 44 11.26 8.69 -3.92
CA LEU A 44 10.24 7.84 -3.30
C LEU A 44 10.84 6.65 -2.55
N ARG A 45 12.08 6.29 -2.81
CA ARG A 45 12.75 5.16 -2.16
C ARG A 45 12.85 5.33 -0.63
N GLU A 46 13.14 6.53 -0.15
CA GLU A 46 13.27 6.76 1.29
C GLU A 46 11.94 6.62 2.06
N PRO A 47 10.82 7.26 1.67
CA PRO A 47 9.53 7.00 2.32
C PRO A 47 9.07 5.54 2.16
N ALA A 48 9.35 4.88 1.04
CA ALA A 48 9.03 3.48 0.85
C ALA A 48 9.84 2.57 1.79
N ARG A 49 11.11 2.90 2.05
CA ARG A 49 11.95 2.19 3.02
C ARG A 49 11.36 2.25 4.43
N LEU A 50 10.83 3.41 4.83
CA LEU A 50 10.16 3.55 6.14
C LEU A 50 8.90 2.66 6.24
N ILE A 51 8.15 2.51 5.15
CA ILE A 51 7.02 1.56 5.11
C ILE A 51 7.54 0.14 5.32
N LEU A 52 8.59 -0.24 4.61
CA LEU A 52 9.19 -1.57 4.70
C LEU A 52 9.70 -1.88 6.11
N GLU A 53 10.36 -0.93 6.77
CA GLU A 53 10.81 -1.08 8.16
C GLU A 53 9.64 -1.36 9.12
N ASN A 54 8.50 -0.68 8.91
CA ASN A 54 7.29 -0.95 9.69
C ASN A 54 6.69 -2.33 9.40
N VAL A 55 6.74 -2.80 8.14
CA VAL A 55 6.32 -4.16 7.79
C VAL A 55 7.19 -5.19 8.54
N HIS A 56 8.51 -5.05 8.52
CA HIS A 56 9.41 -5.91 9.29
C HIS A 56 9.11 -5.89 10.79
N ALA A 57 8.93 -4.71 11.38
CA ALA A 57 8.62 -4.57 12.79
C ALA A 57 7.30 -5.25 13.20
N VAL A 58 6.31 -5.32 12.30
CA VAL A 58 5.07 -6.07 12.52
C VAL A 58 5.33 -7.58 12.41
N LEU A 59 6.05 -8.02 11.38
CA LEU A 59 6.38 -9.43 11.18
C LEU A 59 7.17 -10.01 12.36
N GLU A 60 8.14 -9.27 12.89
CA GLU A 60 8.94 -9.67 14.06
C GLU A 60 8.10 -9.89 15.34
N ARG A 61 6.98 -9.16 15.48
CA ARG A 61 6.07 -9.30 16.63
C ARG A 61 4.93 -10.29 16.37
N THR A 62 4.84 -10.80 15.15
CA THR A 62 3.77 -11.73 14.76
C THR A 62 4.12 -13.14 15.26
N PRO A 63 3.16 -13.85 15.91
CA PRO A 63 3.37 -15.21 16.34
C PRO A 63 3.81 -16.14 15.19
N PRO A 64 4.70 -17.13 15.45
CA PRO A 64 5.24 -18.02 14.41
C PRO A 64 4.16 -18.74 13.59
N GLU A 65 3.05 -19.12 14.21
CA GLU A 65 1.93 -19.79 13.54
C GLU A 65 1.34 -18.92 12.45
N LEU A 66 1.17 -17.62 12.70
CA LEU A 66 0.65 -16.66 11.72
C LEU A 66 1.69 -16.33 10.64
N ILE A 67 2.98 -16.33 10.97
CA ILE A 67 4.05 -16.22 9.97
C ILE A 67 4.01 -17.40 9.01
N GLY A 68 3.75 -18.63 9.51
CA GLY A 68 3.53 -19.80 8.67
C GLY A 68 2.36 -19.62 7.70
N ASP A 69 1.25 -19.08 8.17
CA ASP A 69 0.08 -18.76 7.33
C ASP A 69 0.39 -17.70 6.26
N LEU A 70 1.18 -16.67 6.60
CA LEU A 70 1.63 -15.67 5.65
C LEU A 70 2.54 -16.26 4.56
N GLY A 71 3.38 -17.25 4.91
CA GLY A 71 4.21 -17.97 3.93
C GLY A 71 3.39 -18.71 2.88
N VAL A 72 2.22 -19.20 3.25
CA VAL A 72 1.29 -19.91 2.34
C VAL A 72 0.38 -18.96 1.57
N ASN A 73 -0.24 -18.01 2.27
CA ASN A 73 -1.28 -17.14 1.72
C ASN A 73 -0.73 -15.83 1.11
N GLY A 74 0.44 -15.40 1.56
CA GLY A 74 1.03 -14.12 1.17
C GLY A 74 0.44 -12.92 1.92
N MET A 75 0.91 -11.74 1.56
CA MET A 75 0.41 -10.43 2.00
C MET A 75 -0.42 -9.78 0.91
N ILE A 76 -1.44 -9.04 1.32
CA ILE A 76 -2.32 -8.32 0.41
C ILE A 76 -2.18 -6.82 0.68
N LEU A 77 -1.87 -6.06 -0.37
CA LEU A 77 -1.80 -4.61 -0.33
C LEU A 77 -3.10 -3.99 -0.84
N SER A 78 -3.56 -2.97 -0.14
CA SER A 78 -4.74 -2.18 -0.50
C SER A 78 -4.51 -0.70 -0.20
N GLY A 79 -5.43 0.14 -0.67
CA GLY A 79 -5.32 1.58 -0.54
C GLY A 79 -4.47 2.22 -1.64
N GLY A 80 -4.51 3.55 -1.74
CA GLY A 80 -3.84 4.29 -2.82
C GLY A 80 -2.32 4.13 -2.85
N GLY A 81 -1.68 3.91 -1.69
CA GLY A 81 -0.23 3.67 -1.61
C GLY A 81 0.23 2.38 -2.29
N SER A 82 -0.64 1.38 -2.40
CA SER A 82 -0.33 0.14 -3.12
C SER A 82 -0.22 0.30 -4.64
N LEU A 83 -0.70 1.42 -5.19
CA LEU A 83 -0.57 1.76 -6.60
C LEU A 83 0.83 2.31 -6.97
N LEU A 84 1.69 2.56 -5.98
CA LEU A 84 3.07 2.93 -6.23
C LEU A 84 3.81 1.78 -6.91
N TYR A 85 4.29 2.01 -8.13
CA TYR A 85 4.90 0.96 -8.93
C TYR A 85 6.09 0.29 -8.22
N GLY A 86 6.02 -1.03 -8.10
CA GLY A 86 7.07 -1.86 -7.51
C GLY A 86 7.08 -1.91 -5.98
N ILE A 87 6.09 -1.34 -5.28
CA ILE A 87 6.01 -1.43 -3.82
C ILE A 87 5.76 -2.88 -3.36
N ASP A 88 4.98 -3.63 -4.11
CA ASP A 88 4.74 -5.06 -3.91
C ASP A 88 6.05 -5.87 -4.02
N ARG A 89 6.80 -5.64 -5.08
CA ARG A 89 8.11 -6.28 -5.29
C ARG A 89 9.11 -5.93 -4.19
N MET A 90 9.17 -4.65 -3.79
CA MET A 90 10.08 -4.20 -2.75
C MET A 90 9.81 -4.90 -1.41
N ILE A 91 8.53 -5.08 -1.06
CA ILE A 91 8.13 -5.80 0.14
C ILE A 91 8.43 -7.30 0.00
N GLU A 92 8.08 -7.92 -1.14
CA GLU A 92 8.34 -9.33 -1.40
C GLU A 92 9.83 -9.66 -1.39
N ASP A 93 10.67 -8.88 -2.07
CA ASP A 93 12.13 -9.08 -2.12
C ASP A 93 12.77 -9.01 -0.74
N SER A 94 12.25 -8.13 0.14
CA SER A 94 12.82 -7.93 1.47
C SER A 94 12.30 -8.92 2.51
N THR A 95 11.04 -9.32 2.43
CA THR A 95 10.40 -10.20 3.42
C THR A 95 10.40 -11.66 3.00
N HIS A 96 10.62 -11.96 1.73
CA HIS A 96 10.45 -13.27 1.09
C HIS A 96 9.04 -13.84 1.25
N ILE A 97 8.05 -12.97 1.47
CA ILE A 97 6.63 -13.32 1.54
C ILE A 97 5.95 -12.77 0.29
N ARG A 98 5.28 -13.66 -0.45
CA ARG A 98 4.51 -13.27 -1.65
C ARG A 98 3.59 -12.09 -1.34
N THR A 99 3.68 -11.03 -2.13
CA THR A 99 2.93 -9.80 -1.91
C THR A 99 2.10 -9.46 -3.15
N MET A 100 0.81 -9.24 -2.98
CA MET A 100 -0.16 -9.03 -4.05
C MET A 100 -0.95 -7.76 -3.81
N ILE A 101 -1.29 -7.04 -4.88
CA ILE A 101 -2.18 -5.88 -4.85
C ILE A 101 -3.59 -6.35 -5.21
N VAL A 102 -4.63 -5.90 -4.48
CA VAL A 102 -6.04 -6.20 -4.82
C VAL A 102 -6.43 -5.54 -6.13
N ASP A 103 -7.46 -6.08 -6.80
CA ASP A 103 -7.95 -5.58 -8.09
C ASP A 103 -8.41 -4.11 -8.04
N ASP A 104 -9.04 -3.68 -6.96
CA ASP A 104 -9.45 -2.29 -6.73
C ASP A 104 -8.94 -1.81 -5.38
N PRO A 105 -7.67 -1.36 -5.30
CA PRO A 105 -7.07 -0.97 -4.04
C PRO A 105 -7.73 0.21 -3.35
N LEU A 106 -8.33 1.12 -4.12
CA LEU A 106 -8.97 2.32 -3.58
C LEU A 106 -10.34 2.03 -2.96
N ALA A 107 -11.11 1.12 -3.56
CA ALA A 107 -12.47 0.82 -3.14
C ALA A 107 -12.60 -0.49 -2.34
N CYS A 108 -11.55 -1.31 -2.21
CA CYS A 108 -11.64 -2.63 -1.56
C CYS A 108 -12.19 -2.57 -0.14
N ALA A 109 -11.82 -1.56 0.66
CA ALA A 109 -12.33 -1.37 2.01
C ALA A 109 -13.84 -1.07 2.03
N ALA A 110 -14.32 -0.20 1.11
CA ALA A 110 -15.74 0.11 0.97
C ALA A 110 -16.54 -1.10 0.48
N HIS A 111 -16.00 -1.85 -0.49
CA HIS A 111 -16.59 -3.11 -0.95
C HIS A 111 -16.66 -4.16 0.18
N GLY A 112 -15.61 -4.27 0.99
CA GLY A 112 -15.57 -5.16 2.15
C GLY A 112 -16.63 -4.79 3.19
N ALA A 113 -16.76 -3.49 3.51
CA ALA A 113 -17.80 -3.00 4.40
C ALA A 113 -19.21 -3.27 3.86
N GLY A 114 -19.45 -3.04 2.56
CA GLY A 114 -20.71 -3.37 1.91
C GLY A 114 -21.07 -4.87 2.01
N LYS A 115 -20.09 -5.75 1.78
CA LYS A 115 -20.29 -7.20 1.94
C LYS A 115 -20.58 -7.58 3.39
N LEU A 116 -19.98 -6.89 4.37
CA LEU A 116 -20.29 -7.13 5.78
C LEU A 116 -21.73 -6.75 6.11
N LEU A 117 -22.23 -5.63 5.60
CA LEU A 117 -23.62 -5.19 5.82
C LEU A 117 -24.63 -6.25 5.37
N THR A 118 -24.39 -6.95 4.26
CA THR A 118 -25.28 -8.03 3.78
C THR A 118 -25.23 -9.30 4.63
N LYS A 119 -24.22 -9.45 5.50
CA LYS A 119 -24.01 -10.61 6.36
C LYS A 119 -24.25 -10.32 7.83
N LEU A 120 -24.66 -9.10 8.20
CA LEU A 120 -24.85 -8.69 9.60
C LEU A 120 -25.79 -9.64 10.36
N ASP A 121 -26.90 -10.03 9.75
CA ASP A 121 -27.89 -10.91 10.39
C ASP A 121 -27.31 -12.30 10.71
N SER A 122 -26.39 -12.79 9.89
CA SER A 122 -25.71 -14.09 10.10
C SER A 122 -24.48 -13.98 11.03
N MET A 123 -23.97 -12.78 11.29
CA MET A 123 -22.80 -12.52 12.13
C MET A 123 -23.15 -12.05 13.55
N GLN A 124 -24.43 -11.74 13.84
CA GLN A 124 -24.85 -11.19 15.13
C GLN A 124 -24.35 -12.00 16.32
N ASP A 125 -24.40 -13.32 16.27
CA ASP A 125 -23.95 -14.17 17.37
C ASP A 125 -22.43 -14.15 17.58
N GLY A 126 -21.63 -14.12 16.52
CA GLY A 126 -20.17 -14.09 16.58
C GLY A 126 -19.62 -12.75 17.03
N MET A 127 -20.16 -11.64 16.47
CA MET A 127 -19.72 -10.29 16.77
C MET A 127 -20.12 -9.84 18.18
N MET A 128 -21.31 -10.21 18.64
CA MET A 128 -21.78 -9.97 20.02
C MET A 128 -20.89 -10.67 21.04
N ASN A 129 -20.44 -11.88 20.76
CA ASN A 129 -19.49 -12.60 21.63
C ASN A 129 -18.11 -11.93 21.65
N PHE A 130 -17.63 -11.42 20.53
CA PHE A 130 -16.34 -10.71 20.45
C PHE A 130 -16.38 -9.40 21.24
N LEU A 131 -17.42 -8.59 21.11
CA LEU A 131 -17.61 -7.33 21.84
C LEU A 131 -17.74 -7.58 23.35
N ARG A 132 -18.52 -8.57 23.76
CA ARG A 132 -18.69 -8.94 25.15
C ARG A 132 -17.40 -9.42 25.82
N ASN A 133 -16.58 -10.18 25.09
CA ASN A 133 -15.27 -10.63 25.60
C ASN A 133 -14.25 -9.49 25.72
N ARG A 134 -14.41 -8.42 24.94
CA ARG A 134 -13.55 -7.23 25.03
C ARG A 134 -13.91 -6.36 26.24
N GLU A 135 -15.20 -6.22 26.57
CA GLU A 135 -15.67 -5.47 27.75
C GLU A 135 -15.29 -6.15 29.06
N MET A 136 -15.21 -7.49 29.10
CA MET A 136 -14.79 -8.24 30.31
C MET A 136 -13.27 -8.25 30.54
N ARG A 137 -12.46 -7.69 29.63
CA ARG A 137 -10.99 -7.62 29.76
C ARG A 137 -10.46 -6.25 30.15
N ASN A 138 -11.35 -5.25 30.31
CA ASN A 138 -11.06 -3.93 30.86
C ASN A 138 -11.64 -3.79 32.29
#